data_c22e0b0c793a721eadb6b0c402a56b39
#
_entry.id   c22e0b0c793a721eadb6b0c402a56b39
#
_cell.length_a   1.000
_cell.length_b   1.000
_cell.length_c   1.000
_cell.angle_alpha   90.00
_cell.angle_beta   90.00
_cell.angle_gamma   90.00
#
_symmetry.space_group_name_H-M   'P 1'
#
loop_
_entity.id
_entity.type
_entity.pdbx_description
1 polymer ?
#
loop_
_entity_poly.entity_id
_entity_poly.type
_entity_poly.pdbx_seq_one_letter_code
_entity_poly.pdbx_strand_id
1 'polypeptide(L)'
;MKKFINQVELVEDQMIAGMVKAYPQYVRKLDCGNVVVRTEKKEGKVALISGGGSGHEPAHGGYVGTGMLDAAVAGAVFTSPTPDQIYEGIKAIATDKGVLMVIKNYTGDVMNFEMAGEMAQMDDIKVAQVVVNDDVAVDGSLYTVGRRGVAGPVFVHKIAGAKAEQGAELEEVQRVAQKVIDNVRTMGVAIRPCTVPAAGKPGFELGEDEMEVGIGIHGEPGTHKEKLRPADEIVDHILGKILADIDYTGHEVAVMVNSSGATPLMELFIINNHVADVLAAKGIKVYKTFVGEYMTSLEMEGFSVSLLRLDDELKALLDAPADTIAFKA
;
A
#
# COMPACT_ATOMS: atom_id res chain seq x y z
N MET A 1 -21.93 7.07 -15.06
CA MET A 1 -20.52 7.09 -14.63
C MET A 1 -19.74 8.08 -15.51
N LYS A 2 -18.91 8.95 -14.92
CA LYS A 2 -18.00 9.86 -15.64
C LYS A 2 -16.57 9.48 -15.30
N LYS A 3 -15.86 8.80 -16.22
CA LYS A 3 -14.45 8.41 -16.07
C LYS A 3 -13.75 8.51 -17.42
N PHE A 4 -12.46 8.81 -17.43
CA PHE A 4 -11.63 8.80 -18.64
C PHE A 4 -11.18 7.37 -18.96
N ILE A 5 -12.11 6.53 -19.36
CA ILE A 5 -11.89 5.15 -19.78
C ILE A 5 -12.57 4.90 -21.14
N ASN A 6 -12.11 3.89 -21.87
CA ASN A 6 -12.74 3.46 -23.12
C ASN A 6 -13.84 2.41 -22.85
N GLN A 7 -13.41 1.17 -22.55
CA GLN A 7 -14.28 0.05 -22.21
C GLN A 7 -13.90 -0.45 -20.82
N VAL A 8 -14.91 -0.86 -20.04
CA VAL A 8 -14.73 -1.30 -18.66
C VAL A 8 -13.80 -2.52 -18.58
N GLU A 9 -13.91 -3.43 -19.53
CA GLU A 9 -13.16 -4.68 -19.59
C GLU A 9 -11.69 -4.49 -19.97
N LEU A 10 -11.29 -3.28 -20.40
CA LEU A 10 -9.94 -2.95 -20.84
C LEU A 10 -9.21 -1.99 -19.90
N VAL A 11 -9.81 -1.64 -18.78
CA VAL A 11 -9.27 -0.59 -17.86
C VAL A 11 -7.87 -0.95 -17.38
N GLU A 12 -7.69 -2.15 -16.86
CA GLU A 12 -6.43 -2.59 -16.29
C GLU A 12 -5.36 -2.77 -17.38
N ASP A 13 -5.71 -3.41 -18.50
CA ASP A 13 -4.80 -3.63 -19.62
C ASP A 13 -4.30 -2.30 -20.21
N GLN A 14 -5.19 -1.33 -20.38
CA GLN A 14 -4.86 -0.03 -20.94
C GLN A 14 -4.05 0.83 -19.95
N MET A 15 -4.37 0.75 -18.65
CA MET A 15 -3.64 1.42 -17.59
C MET A 15 -2.18 0.90 -17.55
N ILE A 16 -1.98 -0.42 -17.48
CA ILE A 16 -0.64 -1.04 -17.47
C ILE A 16 0.12 -0.72 -18.76
N ALA A 17 -0.53 -0.82 -19.92
CA ALA A 17 0.12 -0.48 -21.19
C ALA A 17 0.54 1.00 -21.23
N GLY A 18 -0.27 1.90 -20.67
CA GLY A 18 0.05 3.32 -20.54
C GLY A 18 1.25 3.55 -19.62
N MET A 19 1.28 2.89 -18.46
CA MET A 19 2.38 2.95 -17.50
C MET A 19 3.71 2.51 -18.14
N VAL A 20 3.74 1.35 -18.81
CA VAL A 20 4.96 0.81 -19.44
C VAL A 20 5.45 1.72 -20.57
N LYS A 21 4.53 2.31 -21.34
CA LYS A 21 4.91 3.27 -22.40
C LYS A 21 5.48 4.58 -21.85
N ALA A 22 4.98 5.02 -20.69
CA ALA A 22 5.46 6.25 -20.05
C ALA A 22 6.80 6.06 -19.34
N TYR A 23 7.06 4.86 -18.81
CA TYR A 23 8.20 4.58 -17.92
C TYR A 23 8.95 3.29 -18.30
N PRO A 24 9.35 3.11 -19.59
CA PRO A 24 10.04 1.89 -20.05
C PRO A 24 11.39 1.66 -19.38
N GLN A 25 11.99 2.69 -18.78
CA GLN A 25 13.25 2.58 -18.03
C GLN A 25 13.08 1.89 -16.65
N TYR A 26 11.86 1.89 -16.10
CA TYR A 26 11.58 1.25 -14.79
C TYR A 26 10.93 -0.12 -14.95
N VAL A 27 9.93 -0.23 -15.84
CA VAL A 27 9.05 -1.39 -15.88
C VAL A 27 8.79 -1.91 -17.29
N ARG A 28 8.59 -3.22 -17.38
CA ARG A 28 8.04 -3.91 -18.54
C ARG A 28 6.88 -4.80 -18.12
N LYS A 29 5.91 -5.03 -19.01
CA LYS A 29 4.80 -5.97 -18.80
C LYS A 29 5.23 -7.37 -19.23
N LEU A 30 4.77 -8.41 -18.51
CA LEU A 30 4.86 -9.79 -18.94
C LEU A 30 3.67 -10.14 -19.85
N ASP A 31 3.82 -11.18 -20.68
CA ASP A 31 2.77 -11.64 -21.60
C ASP A 31 1.65 -12.44 -20.90
N CYS A 32 1.84 -12.84 -19.65
CA CYS A 32 0.93 -13.65 -18.86
C CYS A 32 -0.21 -12.87 -18.16
N GLY A 33 -0.43 -11.60 -18.49
CA GLY A 33 -1.48 -10.77 -17.87
C GLY A 33 -0.97 -9.41 -17.39
N ASN A 34 -1.64 -8.84 -16.38
CA ASN A 34 -1.30 -7.51 -15.85
C ASN A 34 -0.19 -7.60 -14.78
N VAL A 35 0.94 -8.17 -15.15
CA VAL A 35 2.13 -8.30 -14.34
C VAL A 35 3.20 -7.36 -14.86
N VAL A 36 3.66 -6.44 -14.02
CA VAL A 36 4.79 -5.56 -14.31
C VAL A 36 6.00 -5.98 -13.48
N VAL A 37 7.17 -6.00 -14.12
CA VAL A 37 8.45 -6.33 -13.49
C VAL A 37 9.47 -5.25 -13.82
N ARG A 38 10.54 -5.16 -13.04
CA ARG A 38 11.66 -4.26 -13.37
C ARG A 38 12.18 -4.54 -14.77
N THR A 39 12.47 -3.51 -15.52
CA THR A 39 13.10 -3.63 -16.84
C THR A 39 14.45 -4.34 -16.74
N GLU A 40 15.25 -3.97 -15.74
CA GLU A 40 16.52 -4.61 -15.44
C GLU A 40 16.38 -5.45 -14.16
N LYS A 41 16.41 -6.78 -14.32
CA LYS A 41 16.45 -7.72 -13.20
C LYS A 41 17.79 -7.61 -12.48
N LYS A 42 17.76 -7.53 -11.14
CA LYS A 42 18.98 -7.53 -10.33
C LYS A 42 19.16 -8.92 -9.70
N GLU A 43 20.23 -9.59 -10.08
CA GLU A 43 20.62 -10.88 -9.49
C GLU A 43 21.31 -10.70 -8.13
N GLY A 44 21.42 -11.78 -7.35
CA GLY A 44 22.14 -11.81 -6.08
C GLY A 44 21.48 -11.04 -4.93
N LYS A 45 20.18 -10.71 -5.05
CA LYS A 45 19.36 -10.12 -3.99
C LYS A 45 18.04 -10.86 -3.85
N VAL A 46 17.41 -10.79 -2.70
CA VAL A 46 16.01 -11.19 -2.53
C VAL A 46 15.13 -10.31 -3.43
N ALA A 47 14.30 -10.92 -4.26
CA ALA A 47 13.33 -10.18 -5.05
C ALA A 47 12.04 -9.96 -4.24
N LEU A 48 11.38 -8.81 -4.43
CA LEU A 48 10.13 -8.48 -3.77
C LEU A 48 8.98 -8.43 -4.78
N ILE A 49 7.86 -9.08 -4.44
CA ILE A 49 6.62 -9.01 -5.20
C ILE A 49 5.46 -8.58 -4.30
N SER A 50 4.58 -7.77 -4.84
CA SER A 50 3.31 -7.43 -4.23
C SER A 50 2.22 -7.33 -5.30
N GLY A 51 0.99 -7.09 -4.89
CA GLY A 51 -0.13 -6.96 -5.81
C GLY A 51 -1.45 -6.81 -5.08
N GLY A 52 -2.49 -6.94 -5.84
CA GLY A 52 -3.87 -6.80 -5.39
C GLY A 52 -4.72 -6.23 -6.52
N GLY A 53 -5.95 -5.81 -6.21
CA GLY A 53 -6.80 -5.14 -7.19
C GLY A 53 -6.18 -3.85 -7.71
N SER A 54 -6.50 -3.49 -8.94
CA SER A 54 -6.24 -2.15 -9.50
C SER A 54 -7.14 -1.11 -8.84
N GLY A 55 -6.83 0.18 -8.99
CA GLY A 55 -7.57 1.28 -8.39
C GLY A 55 -6.90 1.90 -7.17
N HIS A 56 -5.68 1.46 -6.85
CA HIS A 56 -4.88 1.97 -5.72
C HIS A 56 -3.64 2.73 -6.19
N GLU A 57 -3.56 3.05 -7.46
CA GLU A 57 -2.39 3.70 -8.06
C GLU A 57 -1.94 4.93 -7.24
N PRO A 58 -0.60 5.04 -7.02
CA PRO A 58 0.50 4.33 -7.69
C PRO A 58 0.78 2.91 -7.21
N ALA A 59 0.14 2.42 -6.16
CA ALA A 59 0.33 1.04 -5.70
C ALA A 59 -0.31 0.02 -6.67
N HIS A 60 0.36 -1.10 -7.01
CA HIS A 60 1.71 -1.42 -6.55
C HIS A 60 2.73 -1.20 -7.69
N GLY A 61 2.29 -1.10 -8.96
CA GLY A 61 3.13 -0.97 -10.15
C GLY A 61 4.07 0.23 -10.11
N GLY A 62 3.62 1.36 -9.55
CA GLY A 62 4.43 2.57 -9.39
C GLY A 62 5.59 2.43 -8.40
N TYR A 63 5.63 1.37 -7.61
CA TYR A 63 6.70 1.06 -6.66
C TYR A 63 7.69 0.01 -7.16
N VAL A 64 7.54 -0.45 -8.40
CA VAL A 64 8.51 -1.34 -9.03
C VAL A 64 9.75 -0.55 -9.46
N GLY A 65 10.91 -0.92 -8.91
CA GLY A 65 12.19 -0.27 -9.18
C GLY A 65 13.20 -0.48 -8.07
N THR A 66 14.32 0.23 -8.16
CA THR A 66 15.41 0.10 -7.19
C THR A 66 14.97 0.49 -5.79
N GLY A 67 15.34 -0.32 -4.80
CA GLY A 67 15.08 -0.06 -3.37
C GLY A 67 13.65 -0.31 -2.92
N MET A 68 12.77 -0.85 -3.78
CA MET A 68 11.40 -1.21 -3.46
C MET A 68 11.02 -2.56 -4.08
N LEU A 69 9.97 -2.65 -4.93
CA LEU A 69 9.51 -3.91 -5.53
C LEU A 69 10.31 -4.29 -6.78
N ASP A 70 10.38 -5.60 -7.05
CA ASP A 70 10.88 -6.15 -8.32
C ASP A 70 9.74 -6.54 -9.27
N ALA A 71 8.54 -6.85 -8.72
CA ALA A 71 7.32 -7.09 -9.48
C ALA A 71 6.07 -6.59 -8.77
N ALA A 72 5.04 -6.27 -9.56
CA ALA A 72 3.69 -6.01 -9.08
C ALA A 72 2.66 -6.70 -9.99
N VAL A 73 1.63 -7.28 -9.38
CA VAL A 73 0.55 -7.98 -10.09
C VAL A 73 -0.75 -7.24 -9.88
N ALA A 74 -1.33 -6.73 -10.97
CA ALA A 74 -2.56 -5.96 -10.95
C ALA A 74 -3.75 -6.86 -11.32
N GLY A 75 -4.64 -7.09 -10.36
CA GLY A 75 -5.93 -7.72 -10.59
C GLY A 75 -6.95 -6.75 -11.21
N ALA A 76 -8.15 -7.21 -11.46
CA ALA A 76 -9.26 -6.33 -11.82
C ALA A 76 -9.51 -5.28 -10.73
N VAL A 77 -10.22 -4.19 -11.07
CA VAL A 77 -10.44 -3.11 -10.08
C VAL A 77 -11.02 -3.68 -8.79
N PHE A 78 -10.31 -3.45 -7.68
CA PHE A 78 -10.61 -3.91 -6.32
C PHE A 78 -10.76 -5.44 -6.16
N THR A 79 -10.17 -6.21 -7.08
CA THR A 79 -10.24 -7.68 -7.06
C THR A 79 -8.82 -8.26 -7.13
N SER A 80 -8.55 -9.23 -6.29
CA SER A 80 -7.24 -9.89 -6.22
C SER A 80 -6.84 -10.51 -7.57
N PRO A 81 -5.56 -10.44 -7.96
CA PRO A 81 -5.04 -11.14 -9.13
C PRO A 81 -5.13 -12.66 -8.95
N THR A 82 -5.12 -13.40 -10.05
CA THR A 82 -5.16 -14.87 -10.00
C THR A 82 -3.81 -15.47 -9.55
N PRO A 83 -3.82 -16.67 -8.92
CA PRO A 83 -2.58 -17.34 -8.51
C PRO A 83 -1.60 -17.55 -9.67
N ASP A 84 -2.08 -17.89 -10.88
CA ASP A 84 -1.23 -18.07 -12.05
C ASP A 84 -0.46 -16.82 -12.43
N GLN A 85 -1.12 -15.63 -12.38
CA GLN A 85 -0.46 -14.36 -12.68
C GLN A 85 0.62 -14.03 -11.63
N ILE A 86 0.32 -14.27 -10.35
CA ILE A 86 1.27 -14.06 -9.25
C ILE A 86 2.47 -15.00 -9.41
N TYR A 87 2.21 -16.27 -9.68
CA TYR A 87 3.25 -17.29 -9.89
C TYR A 87 4.18 -16.94 -11.06
N GLU A 88 3.64 -16.52 -12.20
CA GLU A 88 4.48 -16.07 -13.33
C GLU A 88 5.29 -14.81 -12.98
N GLY A 89 4.73 -13.91 -12.16
CA GLY A 89 5.47 -12.79 -11.59
C GLY A 89 6.64 -13.24 -10.72
N ILE A 90 6.41 -14.20 -9.82
CA ILE A 90 7.46 -14.81 -8.97
C ILE A 90 8.56 -15.41 -9.82
N LYS A 91 8.22 -16.24 -10.82
CA LYS A 91 9.20 -16.87 -11.73
C LYS A 91 10.07 -15.86 -12.45
N ALA A 92 9.46 -14.79 -12.94
CA ALA A 92 10.16 -13.78 -13.72
C ALA A 92 11.25 -13.04 -12.92
N ILE A 93 11.03 -12.85 -11.61
CA ILE A 93 11.95 -12.10 -10.75
C ILE A 93 12.81 -12.99 -9.84
N ALA A 94 12.51 -14.30 -9.73
CA ALA A 94 13.20 -15.21 -8.83
C ALA A 94 14.71 -15.18 -9.02
N THR A 95 15.44 -15.16 -7.91
CA THR A 95 16.89 -15.23 -7.84
C THR A 95 17.31 -16.40 -6.95
N ASP A 96 18.60 -16.69 -6.86
CA ASP A 96 19.18 -17.68 -5.93
C ASP A 96 18.88 -17.34 -4.45
N LYS A 97 18.63 -16.05 -4.14
CA LYS A 97 18.26 -15.57 -2.80
C LYS A 97 16.78 -15.71 -2.46
N GLY A 98 15.94 -16.06 -3.43
CA GLY A 98 14.50 -16.24 -3.25
C GLY A 98 13.67 -14.97 -3.43
N VAL A 99 12.37 -15.09 -3.11
CA VAL A 99 11.35 -14.06 -3.30
C VAL A 99 10.58 -13.80 -2.00
N LEU A 100 10.44 -12.55 -1.61
CA LEU A 100 9.53 -12.13 -0.55
C LEU A 100 8.22 -11.61 -1.15
N MET A 101 7.10 -12.20 -0.76
CA MET A 101 5.75 -11.75 -1.09
C MET A 101 5.24 -10.80 -0.01
N VAL A 102 4.91 -9.55 -0.37
CA VAL A 102 4.30 -8.57 0.52
C VAL A 102 2.81 -8.47 0.20
N ILE A 103 1.97 -8.94 1.09
CA ILE A 103 0.55 -9.18 0.86
C ILE A 103 -0.27 -8.24 1.74
N LYS A 104 -1.28 -7.56 1.19
CA LYS A 104 -2.28 -6.86 2.00
C LYS A 104 -3.24 -7.88 2.61
N ASN A 105 -3.64 -7.69 3.86
CA ASN A 105 -4.55 -8.60 4.55
C ASN A 105 -5.99 -8.47 4.03
N TYR A 106 -6.24 -9.06 2.87
CA TYR A 106 -7.57 -9.34 2.31
C TYR A 106 -7.64 -10.82 1.93
N THR A 107 -8.75 -11.46 2.21
CA THR A 107 -8.90 -12.93 2.04
C THR A 107 -8.49 -13.41 0.66
N GLY A 108 -8.92 -12.71 -0.41
CA GLY A 108 -8.56 -13.08 -1.77
C GLY A 108 -7.06 -12.92 -2.06
N ASP A 109 -6.46 -11.81 -1.60
CA ASP A 109 -5.02 -11.57 -1.78
C ASP A 109 -4.22 -12.66 -1.04
N VAL A 110 -4.53 -12.92 0.24
CA VAL A 110 -3.82 -13.92 1.05
C VAL A 110 -3.90 -15.30 0.40
N MET A 111 -5.11 -15.77 0.06
CA MET A 111 -5.30 -17.10 -0.56
C MET A 111 -4.57 -17.23 -1.90
N ASN A 112 -4.68 -16.22 -2.78
CA ASN A 112 -4.11 -16.30 -4.10
C ASN A 112 -2.57 -16.22 -4.09
N PHE A 113 -1.99 -15.39 -3.20
CA PHE A 113 -0.53 -15.35 -3.01
C PHE A 113 0.00 -16.62 -2.37
N GLU A 114 -0.70 -17.22 -1.39
CA GLU A 114 -0.32 -18.49 -0.79
C GLU A 114 -0.30 -19.61 -1.84
N MET A 115 -1.35 -19.72 -2.65
CA MET A 115 -1.39 -20.71 -3.75
C MET A 115 -0.24 -20.50 -4.74
N ALA A 116 0.04 -19.27 -5.14
CA ALA A 116 1.17 -18.96 -6.03
C ALA A 116 2.52 -19.28 -5.40
N GLY A 117 2.67 -19.05 -4.09
CA GLY A 117 3.86 -19.42 -3.33
C GLY A 117 4.08 -20.95 -3.29
N GLU A 118 3.01 -21.72 -3.09
CA GLU A 118 3.07 -23.20 -3.17
C GLU A 118 3.48 -23.67 -4.58
N MET A 119 2.91 -23.08 -5.64
CA MET A 119 3.32 -23.37 -7.02
C MET A 119 4.81 -23.07 -7.26
N ALA A 120 5.29 -21.93 -6.75
CA ALA A 120 6.70 -21.57 -6.88
C ALA A 120 7.63 -22.52 -6.12
N GLN A 121 7.23 -23.01 -4.95
CA GLN A 121 7.98 -24.00 -4.17
C GLN A 121 8.06 -25.36 -4.90
N MET A 122 7.03 -25.74 -5.66
CA MET A 122 7.08 -26.96 -6.51
C MET A 122 8.13 -26.86 -7.64
N ASP A 123 8.48 -25.63 -8.03
CA ASP A 123 9.55 -25.33 -9.00
C ASP A 123 10.90 -25.00 -8.32
N ASP A 124 11.09 -25.41 -7.06
CA ASP A 124 12.30 -25.18 -6.27
C ASP A 124 12.65 -23.69 -6.04
N ILE A 125 11.68 -22.76 -6.21
CA ILE A 125 11.87 -21.34 -5.91
C ILE A 125 11.65 -21.12 -4.42
N LYS A 126 12.64 -20.55 -3.73
CA LYS A 126 12.50 -20.16 -2.34
C LYS A 126 11.56 -18.96 -2.23
N VAL A 127 10.50 -19.09 -1.44
CA VAL A 127 9.56 -17.99 -1.18
C VAL A 127 9.30 -17.84 0.31
N ALA A 128 9.13 -16.58 0.74
CA ALA A 128 8.62 -16.22 2.05
C ALA A 128 7.51 -15.17 1.87
N GLN A 129 6.69 -14.97 2.90
CA GLN A 129 5.61 -13.98 2.83
C GLN A 129 5.51 -13.18 4.13
N VAL A 130 4.96 -11.97 4.02
CA VAL A 130 4.47 -11.16 5.11
C VAL A 130 3.10 -10.61 4.76
N VAL A 131 2.22 -10.51 5.76
CA VAL A 131 0.84 -10.03 5.60
C VAL A 131 0.68 -8.72 6.34
N VAL A 132 0.40 -7.64 5.61
CA VAL A 132 0.28 -6.28 6.14
C VAL A 132 -1.15 -6.04 6.64
N ASN A 133 -1.28 -5.62 7.91
CA ASN A 133 -2.54 -5.47 8.64
C ASN A 133 -2.55 -4.19 9.50
N ASP A 134 -2.19 -3.08 8.91
CA ASP A 134 -1.91 -1.80 9.59
C ASP A 134 -3.15 -1.01 10.02
N ASP A 135 -4.35 -1.35 9.54
CA ASP A 135 -5.59 -0.62 9.83
C ASP A 135 -6.04 -0.80 11.29
N VAL A 136 -6.15 0.30 12.03
CA VAL A 136 -6.63 0.30 13.43
C VAL A 136 -8.13 0.61 13.56
N ALA A 137 -8.82 0.86 12.45
CA ALA A 137 -10.24 1.21 12.49
C ALA A 137 -11.11 0.02 12.82
N VAL A 138 -10.79 -1.17 12.30
CA VAL A 138 -11.59 -2.39 12.46
C VAL A 138 -10.69 -3.60 12.77
N ASP A 139 -11.13 -4.45 13.69
CA ASP A 139 -10.42 -5.70 14.04
C ASP A 139 -10.80 -6.90 13.15
N GLY A 140 -11.68 -6.68 12.17
CA GLY A 140 -12.10 -7.65 11.15
C GLY A 140 -13.22 -7.09 10.29
N SER A 141 -13.38 -7.62 9.10
CA SER A 141 -14.41 -7.23 8.15
C SER A 141 -14.98 -8.45 7.43
N LEU A 142 -15.99 -8.27 6.57
CA LEU A 142 -16.50 -9.33 5.69
C LEU A 142 -15.46 -9.85 4.69
N TYR A 143 -14.37 -9.08 4.48
CA TYR A 143 -13.33 -9.34 3.46
C TYR A 143 -12.00 -9.76 4.06
N THR A 144 -11.85 -9.75 5.40
CA THR A 144 -10.59 -10.05 6.07
C THR A 144 -10.81 -10.80 7.38
N VAL A 145 -9.87 -11.67 7.71
CA VAL A 145 -9.71 -12.18 9.07
C VAL A 145 -8.70 -11.27 9.77
N GLY A 146 -9.13 -10.53 10.79
CA GLY A 146 -8.32 -9.52 11.43
C GLY A 146 -8.32 -8.17 10.69
N ARG A 147 -7.32 -7.34 10.95
CA ARG A 147 -7.20 -5.98 10.42
C ARG A 147 -6.83 -5.96 8.94
N ARG A 148 -7.35 -4.99 8.20
CA ARG A 148 -7.04 -4.76 6.80
C ARG A 148 -5.62 -4.23 6.61
N GLY A 149 -5.02 -4.50 5.44
CA GLY A 149 -3.84 -3.80 4.94
C GLY A 149 -4.28 -2.58 4.13
N VAL A 150 -3.86 -1.38 4.53
CA VAL A 150 -4.26 -0.13 3.86
C VAL A 150 -3.04 0.61 3.31
N ALA A 151 -2.50 1.66 3.94
CA ALA A 151 -1.38 2.42 3.40
C ALA A 151 0.00 1.96 3.91
N GLY A 152 0.06 1.18 5.00
CA GLY A 152 1.30 0.63 5.56
C GLY A 152 2.18 -0.19 4.60
N PRO A 153 1.62 -0.91 3.59
CA PRO A 153 2.43 -1.61 2.59
C PRO A 153 3.50 -0.74 1.94
N VAL A 154 3.28 0.56 1.76
CA VAL A 154 4.27 1.48 1.16
C VAL A 154 5.56 1.54 1.98
N PHE A 155 5.46 1.60 3.32
CA PHE A 155 6.63 1.53 4.20
C PHE A 155 7.30 0.15 4.16
N VAL A 156 6.50 -0.92 4.07
CA VAL A 156 7.05 -2.28 3.94
C VAL A 156 7.85 -2.42 2.65
N HIS A 157 7.30 -1.98 1.52
CA HIS A 157 7.99 -2.01 0.21
C HIS A 157 9.31 -1.24 0.26
N LYS A 158 9.30 -0.03 0.85
CA LYS A 158 10.50 0.82 0.93
C LYS A 158 11.59 0.20 1.81
N ILE A 159 11.22 -0.25 2.99
CA ILE A 159 12.20 -0.69 4.01
C ILE A 159 12.70 -2.11 3.71
N ALA A 160 11.82 -3.05 3.36
CA ALA A 160 12.21 -4.40 2.95
C ALA A 160 12.99 -4.38 1.62
N GLY A 161 12.56 -3.53 0.66
CA GLY A 161 13.28 -3.33 -0.60
C GLY A 161 14.70 -2.82 -0.39
N ALA A 162 14.89 -1.85 0.50
CA ALA A 162 16.22 -1.35 0.88
C ALA A 162 17.09 -2.46 1.53
N LYS A 163 16.52 -3.27 2.41
CA LYS A 163 17.24 -4.41 3.02
C LYS A 163 17.66 -5.45 1.98
N ALA A 164 16.77 -5.74 1.04
CA ALA A 164 17.09 -6.65 -0.08
C ALA A 164 18.20 -6.09 -0.98
N GLU A 165 18.17 -4.78 -1.29
CA GLU A 165 19.22 -4.13 -2.10
C GLU A 165 20.62 -4.19 -1.44
N GLN A 166 20.68 -4.31 -0.11
CA GLN A 166 21.94 -4.55 0.63
C GLN A 166 22.46 -5.99 0.50
N GLY A 167 21.74 -6.89 -0.19
CA GLY A 167 22.13 -8.29 -0.38
C GLY A 167 21.83 -9.21 0.81
N ALA A 168 20.92 -8.81 1.70
CA ALA A 168 20.51 -9.63 2.83
C ALA A 168 19.83 -10.95 2.39
N GLU A 169 19.88 -11.98 3.25
CA GLU A 169 19.20 -13.26 3.03
C GLU A 169 17.68 -13.12 3.23
N LEU A 170 16.91 -14.09 2.68
CA LEU A 170 15.44 -14.02 2.64
C LEU A 170 14.82 -13.88 4.03
N GLU A 171 15.31 -14.62 5.00
CA GLU A 171 14.83 -14.59 6.38
C GLU A 171 15.05 -13.22 7.04
N GLU A 172 16.15 -12.56 6.70
CA GLU A 172 16.46 -11.24 7.24
C GLU A 172 15.62 -10.14 6.59
N VAL A 173 15.36 -10.23 5.27
CA VAL A 173 14.44 -9.32 4.58
C VAL A 173 13.02 -9.48 5.12
N GLN A 174 12.57 -10.73 5.33
CA GLN A 174 11.29 -11.05 5.94
C GLN A 174 11.18 -10.51 7.37
N ARG A 175 12.20 -10.70 8.19
CA ARG A 175 12.25 -10.16 9.56
C ARG A 175 12.08 -8.65 9.59
N VAL A 176 12.78 -7.94 8.70
CA VAL A 176 12.68 -6.48 8.61
C VAL A 176 11.31 -6.04 8.11
N ALA A 177 10.74 -6.73 7.11
CA ALA A 177 9.38 -6.48 6.64
C ALA A 177 8.35 -6.66 7.77
N GLN A 178 8.45 -7.75 8.54
CA GLN A 178 7.59 -8.00 9.69
C GLN A 178 7.76 -6.93 10.78
N LYS A 179 8.99 -6.49 11.03
CA LYS A 179 9.27 -5.40 11.97
C LYS A 179 8.57 -4.09 11.58
N VAL A 180 8.47 -3.78 10.28
CA VAL A 180 7.69 -2.63 9.82
C VAL A 180 6.20 -2.83 10.11
N ILE A 181 5.65 -4.02 9.81
CA ILE A 181 4.24 -4.36 10.05
C ILE A 181 3.88 -4.24 11.53
N ASP A 182 4.74 -4.73 12.42
CA ASP A 182 4.53 -4.67 13.86
C ASP A 182 4.50 -3.23 14.39
N ASN A 183 5.12 -2.28 13.66
CA ASN A 183 5.33 -0.90 14.09
C ASN A 183 4.58 0.16 13.27
N VAL A 184 3.83 -0.20 12.25
CA VAL A 184 3.02 0.73 11.45
C VAL A 184 1.55 0.63 11.82
N ARG A 185 0.87 1.79 11.94
CA ARG A 185 -0.58 1.88 12.17
C ARG A 185 -1.17 2.94 11.28
N THR A 186 -2.34 2.64 10.73
CA THR A 186 -3.04 3.51 9.78
C THR A 186 -4.51 3.59 10.13
N MET A 187 -5.10 4.76 9.90
CA MET A 187 -6.56 4.96 9.91
C MET A 187 -6.94 6.00 8.86
N GLY A 188 -8.08 5.81 8.21
CA GLY A 188 -8.59 6.71 7.18
C GLY A 188 -10.03 7.13 7.39
N VAL A 189 -10.42 8.18 6.68
CA VAL A 189 -11.80 8.69 6.57
C VAL A 189 -12.10 9.05 5.11
N ALA A 190 -13.38 9.08 4.74
CA ALA A 190 -13.81 9.57 3.44
C ALA A 190 -15.07 10.42 3.54
N ILE A 191 -15.19 11.42 2.65
CA ILE A 191 -16.35 12.32 2.53
C ILE A 191 -17.11 12.11 1.23
N ARG A 192 -16.51 11.40 0.26
CA ARG A 192 -17.20 10.95 -0.96
C ARG A 192 -16.69 9.58 -1.40
N PRO A 193 -17.60 8.70 -1.87
CA PRO A 193 -17.23 7.38 -2.38
C PRO A 193 -16.56 7.48 -3.75
N CYS A 194 -15.80 6.44 -4.10
CA CYS A 194 -15.39 6.18 -5.47
C CYS A 194 -16.48 5.41 -6.24
N THR A 195 -16.33 5.37 -7.57
CA THR A 195 -17.18 4.57 -8.46
C THR A 195 -16.35 3.52 -9.17
N VAL A 196 -16.55 2.26 -8.83
CA VAL A 196 -15.92 1.13 -9.53
C VAL A 196 -16.50 1.04 -10.95
N PRO A 197 -15.64 1.02 -12.01
CA PRO A 197 -16.12 0.99 -13.40
C PRO A 197 -17.14 -0.11 -13.70
N ALA A 198 -16.88 -1.32 -13.26
CA ALA A 198 -17.77 -2.46 -13.46
C ALA A 198 -19.13 -2.32 -12.76
N ALA A 199 -19.18 -1.66 -11.59
CA ALA A 199 -20.41 -1.41 -10.86
C ALA A 199 -21.23 -0.24 -11.45
N GLY A 200 -20.55 0.74 -12.03
CA GLY A 200 -21.16 1.93 -12.65
C GLY A 200 -21.85 2.90 -11.69
N LYS A 201 -21.79 2.63 -10.38
CA LYS A 201 -22.41 3.41 -9.30
C LYS A 201 -21.45 3.52 -8.11
N PRO A 202 -21.65 4.54 -7.23
CA PRO A 202 -20.86 4.69 -6.01
C PRO A 202 -20.91 3.44 -5.12
N GLY A 203 -19.81 3.15 -4.42
CA GLY A 203 -19.70 1.98 -3.54
C GLY A 203 -20.54 2.10 -2.28
N PHE A 204 -20.76 3.31 -1.79
CA PHE A 204 -21.61 3.65 -0.63
C PHE A 204 -22.24 5.03 -0.83
N GLU A 205 -23.15 5.41 0.06
CA GLU A 205 -23.82 6.71 0.03
C GLU A 205 -23.49 7.50 1.31
N LEU A 206 -23.21 8.79 1.16
CA LEU A 206 -23.07 9.77 2.25
C LEU A 206 -23.96 10.97 1.96
N GLY A 207 -24.54 11.55 3.01
CA GLY A 207 -25.16 12.86 2.95
C GLY A 207 -24.12 13.97 2.69
N GLU A 208 -24.58 15.16 2.31
CA GLU A 208 -23.69 16.30 2.01
C GLU A 208 -22.85 16.76 3.23
N ASP A 209 -23.34 16.48 4.43
CA ASP A 209 -22.69 16.83 5.71
C ASP A 209 -22.21 15.61 6.50
N GLU A 210 -22.01 14.46 5.83
CA GLU A 210 -21.56 13.20 6.43
C GLU A 210 -20.18 12.80 5.99
N MET A 211 -19.49 12.02 6.85
CA MET A 211 -18.25 11.32 6.55
C MET A 211 -18.30 9.88 7.04
N GLU A 212 -17.55 9.01 6.38
CA GLU A 212 -17.31 7.61 6.80
C GLU A 212 -16.00 7.51 7.56
N VAL A 213 -16.05 7.00 8.79
CA VAL A 213 -14.87 6.88 9.67
C VAL A 213 -14.31 5.47 9.60
N GLY A 214 -13.00 5.35 9.38
CA GLY A 214 -12.33 4.05 9.27
C GLY A 214 -12.60 3.34 7.96
N ILE A 215 -12.80 4.09 6.87
CA ILE A 215 -13.03 3.56 5.53
C ILE A 215 -11.85 2.69 5.06
N GLY A 216 -12.14 1.60 4.34
CA GLY A 216 -11.13 0.80 3.65
C GLY A 216 -10.79 1.33 2.26
N ILE A 217 -9.76 0.74 1.65
CA ILE A 217 -9.27 1.18 0.34
C ILE A 217 -10.08 0.65 -0.84
N HIS A 218 -11.00 -0.28 -0.64
CA HIS A 218 -11.94 -0.77 -1.67
C HIS A 218 -13.33 -0.14 -1.54
N GLY A 219 -13.49 0.89 -0.71
CA GLY A 219 -14.79 1.50 -0.41
C GLY A 219 -15.68 0.63 0.47
N GLU A 220 -15.12 -0.36 1.16
CA GLU A 220 -15.83 -1.11 2.17
C GLU A 220 -16.09 -0.24 3.41
N PRO A 221 -17.26 -0.40 4.06
CA PRO A 221 -17.63 0.43 5.20
C PRO A 221 -16.57 0.46 6.29
N GLY A 222 -16.46 1.63 6.93
CA GLY A 222 -15.65 1.81 8.14
C GLY A 222 -16.39 1.35 9.39
N THR A 223 -16.19 2.07 10.47
CA THR A 223 -16.83 1.78 11.76
C THR A 223 -18.23 2.39 11.85
N HIS A 224 -18.41 3.60 11.32
CA HIS A 224 -19.67 4.34 11.34
C HIS A 224 -19.62 5.59 10.45
N LYS A 225 -20.82 6.10 10.15
CA LYS A 225 -21.00 7.44 9.56
C LYS A 225 -21.24 8.45 10.66
N GLU A 226 -20.70 9.64 10.48
CA GLU A 226 -20.98 10.78 11.36
C GLU A 226 -21.00 12.09 10.56
N LYS A 227 -21.37 13.19 11.19
CA LYS A 227 -21.33 14.51 10.57
C LYS A 227 -19.89 14.92 10.30
N LEU A 228 -19.68 15.57 9.16
CA LEU A 228 -18.39 16.17 8.81
C LEU A 228 -17.97 17.18 9.89
N ARG A 229 -16.75 17.04 10.35
CA ARG A 229 -16.13 17.89 11.35
C ARG A 229 -14.98 18.72 10.74
N PRO A 230 -14.51 19.78 11.41
CA PRO A 230 -13.26 20.44 11.06
C PRO A 230 -12.10 19.46 10.95
N ALA A 231 -11.14 19.72 10.05
CA ALA A 231 -10.00 18.84 9.78
C ALA A 231 -9.22 18.48 11.06
N ASP A 232 -9.00 19.45 11.96
CA ASP A 232 -8.26 19.22 13.21
C ASP A 232 -8.96 18.20 14.11
N GLU A 233 -10.28 18.25 14.24
CA GLU A 233 -11.05 17.29 15.04
C GLU A 233 -11.02 15.87 14.42
N ILE A 234 -11.00 15.78 13.09
CA ILE A 234 -10.87 14.50 12.38
C ILE A 234 -9.48 13.91 12.65
N VAL A 235 -8.43 14.72 12.55
CA VAL A 235 -7.05 14.31 12.84
C VAL A 235 -6.89 13.87 14.29
N ASP A 236 -7.47 14.61 15.24
CA ASP A 236 -7.46 14.24 16.67
C ASP A 236 -8.08 12.84 16.88
N HIS A 237 -9.21 12.57 16.21
CA HIS A 237 -9.86 11.26 16.29
C HIS A 237 -8.97 10.14 15.71
N ILE A 238 -8.43 10.33 14.51
CA ILE A 238 -7.55 9.37 13.83
C ILE A 238 -6.30 9.09 14.68
N LEU A 239 -5.58 10.13 15.09
CA LEU A 239 -4.38 10.00 15.89
C LEU A 239 -4.68 9.41 17.27
N GLY A 240 -5.84 9.75 17.86
CA GLY A 240 -6.28 9.13 19.11
C GLY A 240 -6.35 7.60 19.02
N LYS A 241 -6.87 7.06 17.92
CA LYS A 241 -6.94 5.61 17.65
C LYS A 241 -5.56 5.00 17.39
N ILE A 242 -4.76 5.63 16.53
CA ILE A 242 -3.42 5.15 16.17
C ILE A 242 -2.51 5.11 17.40
N LEU A 243 -2.49 6.18 18.19
CA LEU A 243 -1.62 6.30 19.37
C LEU A 243 -2.06 5.43 20.55
N ALA A 244 -3.32 4.98 20.58
CA ALA A 244 -3.81 4.05 21.59
C ALA A 244 -3.45 2.59 21.30
N ASP A 245 -3.09 2.25 20.05
CA ASP A 245 -2.86 0.88 19.62
C ASP A 245 -1.46 0.37 19.96
N ILE A 246 -0.43 1.19 19.79
CA ILE A 246 0.94 0.88 20.22
C ILE A 246 1.57 2.10 20.92
N ASP A 247 2.53 1.82 21.80
CA ASP A 247 3.26 2.89 22.50
C ASP A 247 4.35 3.51 21.60
N TYR A 248 4.26 4.81 21.37
CA TYR A 248 5.22 5.61 20.62
C TYR A 248 6.18 6.42 21.54
N THR A 249 6.04 6.29 22.86
CA THR A 249 6.85 7.06 23.84
C THR A 249 8.34 6.76 23.67
N GLY A 250 9.14 7.81 23.54
CA GLY A 250 10.60 7.68 23.39
C GLY A 250 11.07 7.24 22.00
N HIS A 251 10.16 7.10 21.05
CA HIS A 251 10.49 6.76 19.66
C HIS A 251 10.31 7.95 18.71
N GLU A 252 11.06 7.94 17.62
CA GLU A 252 10.80 8.78 16.47
C GLU A 252 9.80 8.06 15.53
N VAL A 253 9.06 8.84 14.74
CA VAL A 253 8.08 8.28 13.80
C VAL A 253 8.30 8.80 12.38
N ALA A 254 7.98 7.95 11.38
CA ALA A 254 7.66 8.44 10.06
C ALA A 254 6.14 8.63 9.95
N VAL A 255 5.74 9.72 9.33
CA VAL A 255 4.33 10.10 9.10
C VAL A 255 4.03 9.99 7.62
N MET A 256 2.90 9.40 7.26
CA MET A 256 2.35 9.47 5.90
C MET A 256 0.93 10.03 5.98
N VAL A 257 0.71 11.18 5.34
CA VAL A 257 -0.62 11.75 5.08
C VAL A 257 -0.95 11.46 3.63
N ASN A 258 -1.84 10.49 3.43
CA ASN A 258 -2.12 9.88 2.14
C ASN A 258 -3.51 10.26 1.64
N SER A 259 -3.59 10.80 0.40
CA SER A 259 -4.86 11.00 -0.31
C SER A 259 -5.46 9.66 -0.73
N SER A 260 -6.78 9.53 -0.63
CA SER A 260 -7.51 8.40 -1.22
C SER A 260 -7.75 8.54 -2.73
N GLY A 261 -7.26 9.63 -3.36
CA GLY A 261 -7.24 9.84 -4.81
C GLY A 261 -7.88 11.16 -5.26
N ALA A 262 -8.86 11.71 -4.55
CA ALA A 262 -9.50 12.97 -4.91
C ALA A 262 -9.25 14.12 -3.92
N THR A 263 -8.60 13.87 -2.80
CA THR A 263 -8.28 14.92 -1.81
C THR A 263 -7.05 15.71 -2.26
N PRO A 264 -7.18 17.03 -2.49
CA PRO A 264 -6.09 17.84 -3.03
C PRO A 264 -4.97 18.06 -2.02
N LEU A 265 -3.75 18.30 -2.52
CA LEU A 265 -2.56 18.55 -1.69
C LEU A 265 -2.76 19.68 -0.68
N MET A 266 -3.54 20.72 -1.02
CA MET A 266 -3.84 21.82 -0.09
C MET A 266 -4.48 21.29 1.20
N GLU A 267 -5.46 20.41 1.10
CA GLU A 267 -6.14 19.81 2.25
C GLU A 267 -5.24 18.84 3.00
N LEU A 268 -4.43 18.04 2.28
CA LEU A 268 -3.44 17.16 2.91
C LEU A 268 -2.41 17.95 3.72
N PHE A 269 -2.00 19.15 3.28
CA PHE A 269 -1.10 19.99 4.04
C PHE A 269 -1.78 20.60 5.27
N ILE A 270 -3.09 20.94 5.22
CA ILE A 270 -3.87 21.35 6.40
C ILE A 270 -3.89 20.21 7.42
N ILE A 271 -4.20 19.00 6.98
CA ILE A 271 -4.19 17.79 7.80
C ILE A 271 -2.81 17.56 8.42
N ASN A 272 -1.75 17.61 7.61
CA ASN A 272 -0.37 17.41 8.08
C ASN A 272 0.06 18.47 9.12
N ASN A 273 -0.40 19.71 8.97
CA ASN A 273 -0.11 20.77 9.94
C ASN A 273 -0.58 20.35 11.35
N HIS A 274 -1.83 19.92 11.47
CA HIS A 274 -2.37 19.51 12.77
C HIS A 274 -1.78 18.17 13.26
N VAL A 275 -1.49 17.21 12.36
CA VAL A 275 -0.76 15.98 12.71
C VAL A 275 0.57 16.31 13.39
N ALA A 276 1.35 17.24 12.82
CA ALA A 276 2.63 17.66 13.38
C ALA A 276 2.46 18.32 14.77
N ASP A 277 1.47 19.19 14.93
CA ASP A 277 1.18 19.88 16.22
C ASP A 277 0.79 18.88 17.32
N VAL A 278 -0.09 17.91 17.00
CA VAL A 278 -0.52 16.87 17.96
C VAL A 278 0.65 15.98 18.39
N LEU A 279 1.49 15.53 17.44
CA LEU A 279 2.65 14.70 17.77
C LEU A 279 3.66 15.47 18.61
N ALA A 280 3.93 16.73 18.26
CA ALA A 280 4.82 17.60 19.05
C ALA A 280 4.30 17.84 20.48
N ALA A 281 2.99 18.11 20.65
CA ALA A 281 2.37 18.27 21.96
C ALA A 281 2.45 17.01 22.83
N LYS A 282 2.52 15.83 22.22
CA LYS A 282 2.71 14.54 22.89
C LYS A 282 4.19 14.17 23.08
N GLY A 283 5.12 15.01 22.65
CA GLY A 283 6.57 14.75 22.73
C GLY A 283 7.05 13.65 21.77
N ILE A 284 6.28 13.32 20.75
CA ILE A 284 6.64 12.34 19.71
C ILE A 284 7.38 13.08 18.59
N LYS A 285 8.63 12.73 18.37
CA LYS A 285 9.47 13.38 17.36
C LYS A 285 9.21 12.79 15.98
N VAL A 286 8.86 13.63 15.03
CA VAL A 286 8.73 13.24 13.62
C VAL A 286 10.12 13.22 12.97
N TYR A 287 10.50 12.07 12.45
CA TYR A 287 11.75 11.88 11.72
C TYR A 287 11.62 12.24 10.26
N LYS A 288 10.53 11.77 9.60
CA LYS A 288 10.28 11.99 8.17
C LYS A 288 8.77 12.06 7.90
N THR A 289 8.37 12.92 6.98
CA THR A 289 6.97 13.08 6.60
C THR A 289 6.79 12.87 5.11
N PHE A 290 5.72 12.17 4.73
CA PHE A 290 5.27 11.94 3.37
C PHE A 290 3.85 12.49 3.23
N VAL A 291 3.60 13.35 2.25
CA VAL A 291 2.28 13.93 1.97
C VAL A 291 2.00 13.80 0.48
N GLY A 292 0.92 13.13 0.11
CA GLY A 292 0.57 12.92 -1.29
C GLY A 292 -0.29 11.69 -1.53
N GLU A 293 -0.24 11.18 -2.74
CA GLU A 293 -0.92 9.95 -3.17
C GLU A 293 0.05 8.77 -3.12
N TYR A 294 -0.20 7.82 -2.24
CA TYR A 294 0.63 6.63 -2.05
C TYR A 294 -0.15 5.32 -2.17
N MET A 295 -1.37 5.29 -1.62
CA MET A 295 -2.31 4.19 -1.71
C MET A 295 -3.70 4.79 -1.85
N THR A 296 -4.26 4.77 -3.06
CA THR A 296 -5.53 5.42 -3.38
C THR A 296 -6.70 4.44 -3.39
N SER A 297 -7.88 4.94 -3.66
CA SER A 297 -9.12 4.19 -3.86
C SER A 297 -9.90 4.82 -5.02
N LEU A 298 -9.33 4.74 -6.22
CA LEU A 298 -9.82 5.45 -7.40
C LEU A 298 -9.94 6.97 -7.14
N GLU A 299 -11.13 7.55 -7.33
CA GLU A 299 -11.45 8.95 -7.06
C GLU A 299 -12.15 9.16 -5.71
N MET A 300 -11.89 8.34 -4.70
CA MET A 300 -12.45 8.57 -3.36
C MET A 300 -11.92 9.88 -2.78
N GLU A 301 -12.82 10.73 -2.32
CA GLU A 301 -12.45 11.93 -1.57
C GLU A 301 -12.32 11.58 -0.09
N GLY A 302 -11.10 11.41 0.36
CA GLY A 302 -10.74 10.98 1.70
C GLY A 302 -9.24 11.00 1.89
N PHE A 303 -8.81 10.71 3.09
CA PHE A 303 -7.40 10.59 3.44
C PHE A 303 -7.16 9.54 4.51
N SER A 304 -5.92 9.12 4.65
CA SER A 304 -5.46 8.32 5.78
C SER A 304 -4.17 8.89 6.38
N VAL A 305 -3.97 8.64 7.67
CA VAL A 305 -2.72 8.92 8.36
C VAL A 305 -2.11 7.59 8.77
N SER A 306 -0.82 7.40 8.43
CA SER A 306 -0.03 6.28 8.91
C SER A 306 1.12 6.78 9.77
N LEU A 307 1.33 6.14 10.91
CA LEU A 307 2.51 6.34 11.75
C LEU A 307 3.33 5.06 11.78
N LEU A 308 4.60 5.16 11.41
CA LEU A 308 5.58 4.09 11.58
C LEU A 308 6.54 4.45 12.72
N ARG A 309 6.53 3.66 13.79
CA ARG A 309 7.47 3.78 14.90
C ARG A 309 8.85 3.30 14.43
N LEU A 310 9.87 4.14 14.63
CA LEU A 310 11.21 3.93 14.10
C LEU A 310 12.22 3.60 15.20
N ASP A 311 13.14 2.71 14.86
CA ASP A 311 14.46 2.57 15.51
C ASP A 311 15.57 2.91 14.49
N ASP A 312 16.82 2.75 14.88
CA ASP A 312 17.96 3.11 14.03
C ASP A 312 18.07 2.25 12.78
N GLU A 313 17.67 0.97 12.82
CA GLU A 313 17.64 0.09 11.65
C GLU A 313 16.59 0.57 10.65
N LEU A 314 15.36 0.83 11.11
CA LEU A 314 14.28 1.27 10.23
C LEU A 314 14.55 2.66 9.64
N LYS A 315 15.17 3.59 10.41
CA LYS A 315 15.59 4.90 9.90
C LYS A 315 16.62 4.77 8.79
N ALA A 316 17.67 3.97 9.00
CA ALA A 316 18.70 3.75 8.00
C ALA A 316 18.15 3.15 6.70
N LEU A 317 17.19 2.21 6.79
CA LEU A 317 16.54 1.60 5.63
C LEU A 317 15.51 2.53 4.97
N LEU A 318 14.84 3.37 5.75
CA LEU A 318 13.92 4.39 5.22
C LEU A 318 14.66 5.47 4.42
N ASP A 319 15.88 5.82 4.82
CA ASP A 319 16.73 6.79 4.13
C ASP A 319 17.56 6.20 2.98
N ALA A 320 17.64 4.86 2.90
CA ALA A 320 18.37 4.21 1.82
C ALA A 320 17.78 4.59 0.44
N PRO A 321 18.62 4.65 -0.61
CA PRO A 321 18.16 5.05 -1.94
C PRO A 321 16.99 4.22 -2.47
N ALA A 322 16.04 4.89 -3.09
CA ALA A 322 14.96 4.28 -3.85
C ALA A 322 14.72 5.08 -5.14
N ASP A 323 14.52 4.38 -6.24
CA ASP A 323 14.20 4.99 -7.53
C ASP A 323 13.16 4.13 -8.26
N THR A 324 11.92 4.59 -8.19
CA THR A 324 10.76 3.99 -8.84
C THR A 324 9.96 5.07 -9.57
N ILE A 325 8.87 4.70 -10.22
CA ILE A 325 7.98 5.67 -10.87
C ILE A 325 7.42 6.67 -9.85
N ALA A 326 6.95 6.18 -8.69
CA ALA A 326 6.17 6.98 -7.74
C ALA A 326 6.91 7.26 -6.41
N PHE A 327 8.11 6.73 -6.22
CA PHE A 327 8.86 6.94 -4.99
C PHE A 327 10.34 7.13 -5.29
N LYS A 328 10.89 8.24 -4.77
CA LYS A 328 12.31 8.58 -4.88
C LYS A 328 12.85 9.01 -3.52
N ALA A 329 13.97 8.45 -3.11
CA ALA A 329 14.66 8.76 -1.86
C ALA A 329 16.18 8.70 -2.05
#